data_6bcc5f55020305409e2afa5b1047427d
#
_entry.id   6bcc5f55020305409e2afa5b1047427d
#
_cell.length_a   1.000
_cell.length_b   1.000
_cell.length_c   1.000
_cell.angle_alpha   90.00
_cell.angle_beta   90.00
_cell.angle_gamma   90.00
#
_symmetry.space_group_name_H-M   'P 1'
#
loop_
_entity.id
_entity.type
_entity.pdbx_description
1 polymer ?
#
loop_
_entity_poly.entity_id
_entity_poly.type
_entity_poly.pdbx_seq_one_letter_code
_entity_poly.pdbx_strand_id
1 'polypeptide(L)'
;MCEEDQGGSIDASPFIATDGTAYLYWKNDGNAVGVDTWISVQRLSPDGTGLVGEPSRLVKQDQPWEGQLVEAPSVWEQDGTFHLFYSANDFGSDRYAVGHATSSSPVGPFVKTAEPVLMSNAVAAGPGHCSLVEKDGRVWMVYHAWAPDAIGSEVPGRTMWLSEVMFEGGSVRVEPPAREVDRRP
;
A
#
# COMPACT_ATOMS: atom_id res chain seq x y z
N MET A 1 4.06 -2.65 20.83
CA MET A 1 3.44 -2.00 19.65
C MET A 1 1.94 -1.70 19.80
N CYS A 2 1.34 -1.85 20.94
CA CYS A 2 -0.04 -1.37 21.15
C CYS A 2 0.03 0.08 21.64
N GLU A 3 0.05 1.04 20.73
CA GLU A 3 0.01 2.46 21.03
C GLU A 3 -1.45 2.91 21.08
N GLU A 4 -2.14 2.61 22.19
CA GLU A 4 -3.59 2.86 22.34
C GLU A 4 -3.96 4.34 22.14
N ASP A 5 -3.13 5.25 22.59
CA ASP A 5 -3.26 6.70 22.41
C ASP A 5 -3.07 7.15 20.94
N GLN A 6 -2.49 6.29 20.10
CA GLN A 6 -2.37 6.47 18.65
C GLN A 6 -3.39 5.64 17.86
N GLY A 7 -4.40 5.07 18.52
CA GLY A 7 -5.43 4.22 17.92
C GLY A 7 -5.03 2.75 17.73
N GLY A 8 -3.82 2.37 18.17
CA GLY A 8 -3.28 1.02 17.96
C GLY A 8 -2.46 0.91 16.67
N SER A 9 -1.98 -0.30 16.38
CA SER A 9 -1.18 -0.60 15.19
C SER A 9 -1.87 -1.67 14.35
N ILE A 10 -2.11 -1.38 13.07
CA ILE A 10 -2.80 -2.27 12.13
C ILE A 10 -2.05 -2.34 10.79
N ASP A 11 -2.53 -3.16 9.86
CA ASP A 11 -1.99 -3.33 8.50
C ASP A 11 -0.52 -3.73 8.48
N ALA A 12 -0.15 -4.69 9.33
CA ALA A 12 1.21 -5.20 9.40
C ALA A 12 1.64 -5.85 8.08
N SER A 13 2.73 -5.36 7.47
CA SER A 13 3.27 -5.82 6.18
C SER A 13 4.76 -6.16 6.34
N PRO A 14 5.14 -7.43 6.38
CA PRO A 14 6.55 -7.81 6.42
C PRO A 14 7.18 -7.67 5.04
N PHE A 15 8.46 -7.28 5.02
CA PHE A 15 9.27 -7.16 3.83
C PHE A 15 10.68 -7.68 4.10
N ILE A 16 11.27 -8.40 3.15
CA ILE A 16 12.67 -8.83 3.20
C ILE A 16 13.40 -8.16 2.04
N ALA A 17 14.38 -7.32 2.38
CA ALA A 17 15.23 -6.66 1.40
C ALA A 17 16.18 -7.65 0.71
N THR A 18 16.73 -7.27 -0.45
CA THR A 18 17.66 -8.11 -1.23
C THR A 18 18.93 -8.50 -0.47
N ASP A 19 19.32 -7.71 0.56
CA ASP A 19 20.43 -8.04 1.48
C ASP A 19 20.06 -9.05 2.57
N GLY A 20 18.80 -9.52 2.59
CA GLY A 20 18.27 -10.46 3.57
C GLY A 20 17.77 -9.81 4.88
N THR A 21 17.85 -8.48 5.00
CA THR A 21 17.34 -7.79 6.19
C THR A 21 15.81 -7.74 6.15
N ALA A 22 15.18 -8.15 7.25
CA ALA A 22 13.72 -8.16 7.38
C ALA A 22 13.20 -6.90 8.10
N TYR A 23 12.10 -6.37 7.62
CA TYR A 23 11.41 -5.20 8.13
C TYR A 23 9.91 -5.48 8.31
N LEU A 24 9.28 -4.79 9.26
CA LEU A 24 7.84 -4.73 9.42
C LEU A 24 7.38 -3.30 9.20
N TYR A 25 6.46 -3.13 8.26
CA TYR A 25 5.73 -1.89 8.03
C TYR A 25 4.34 -2.00 8.63
N TRP A 26 3.78 -0.89 9.14
CA TRP A 26 2.43 -0.86 9.71
C TRP A 26 1.88 0.56 9.70
N LYS A 27 0.61 0.69 10.01
CA LYS A 27 -0.08 1.95 10.25
C LYS A 27 -0.48 2.06 11.72
N ASN A 28 -0.41 3.29 12.30
CA ASN A 28 -1.20 3.58 13.49
C ASN A 28 -2.65 3.89 13.07
N ASP A 29 -3.65 3.43 13.84
CA ASP A 29 -5.06 3.68 13.53
C ASP A 29 -5.54 5.04 14.06
N GLY A 30 -4.74 6.09 13.80
CA GLY A 30 -4.95 7.44 14.28
C GLY A 30 -6.28 8.06 13.93
N ASN A 31 -6.82 7.71 12.74
CA ASN A 31 -8.15 8.15 12.32
C ASN A 31 -9.27 7.67 13.26
N ALA A 32 -9.11 6.57 13.97
CA ALA A 32 -10.07 6.08 14.96
C ALA A 32 -10.15 6.96 16.21
N VAL A 33 -9.07 7.68 16.51
CA VAL A 33 -8.93 8.53 17.71
C VAL A 33 -8.68 10.02 17.38
N GLY A 34 -8.76 10.39 16.11
CA GLY A 34 -8.67 11.80 15.65
C GLY A 34 -7.27 12.38 15.64
N VAL A 35 -6.25 11.54 15.46
CA VAL A 35 -4.85 11.97 15.26
C VAL A 35 -4.34 11.54 13.88
N ASP A 36 -3.18 12.09 13.45
CA ASP A 36 -2.58 11.75 12.16
C ASP A 36 -2.31 10.24 12.03
N THR A 37 -2.56 9.71 10.84
CA THR A 37 -2.14 8.36 10.47
C THR A 37 -0.74 8.40 9.86
N TRP A 38 0.09 7.44 10.25
CA TRP A 38 1.45 7.28 9.76
C TRP A 38 1.69 5.86 9.29
N ILE A 39 2.33 5.71 8.16
CA ILE A 39 3.04 4.49 7.85
C ILE A 39 4.38 4.53 8.57
N SER A 40 4.65 3.49 9.34
CA SER A 40 5.88 3.33 10.11
C SER A 40 6.61 2.06 9.69
N VAL A 41 7.91 1.99 9.97
CA VAL A 41 8.74 0.80 9.74
C VAL A 41 9.65 0.53 10.93
N GLN A 42 9.93 -0.74 11.18
CA GLN A 42 10.97 -1.16 12.11
C GLN A 42 11.62 -2.45 11.60
N ARG A 43 12.92 -2.60 11.88
CA ARG A 43 13.65 -3.81 11.55
C ARG A 43 13.17 -4.98 12.41
N LEU A 44 13.07 -6.15 11.80
CA LEU A 44 12.83 -7.41 12.51
C LEU A 44 14.15 -8.07 12.93
N SER A 45 14.09 -8.86 14.00
CA SER A 45 15.16 -9.78 14.37
C SER A 45 15.36 -10.82 13.24
N PRO A 46 16.56 -11.47 13.16
CA PRO A 46 16.83 -12.45 12.10
C PRO A 46 15.84 -13.63 12.03
N ASP A 47 15.21 -13.97 13.15
CA ASP A 47 14.18 -15.01 13.23
C ASP A 47 12.75 -14.48 12.99
N GLY A 48 12.59 -13.17 12.73
CA GLY A 48 11.32 -12.52 12.45
C GLY A 48 10.37 -12.36 13.64
N THR A 49 10.80 -12.75 14.86
CA THR A 49 9.91 -12.81 16.03
C THR A 49 9.97 -11.57 16.93
N GLY A 50 10.94 -10.70 16.71
CA GLY A 50 11.16 -9.50 17.53
C GLY A 50 11.42 -8.25 16.68
N LEU A 51 11.26 -7.09 17.28
CA LEU A 51 11.59 -5.80 16.72
C LEU A 51 12.97 -5.35 17.20
N VAL A 52 13.76 -4.71 16.33
CA VAL A 52 15.12 -4.25 16.61
C VAL A 52 15.25 -2.76 16.34
N GLY A 53 15.79 -2.02 17.31
CA GLY A 53 15.96 -0.56 17.24
C GLY A 53 14.65 0.19 17.45
N GLU A 54 14.65 1.47 17.07
CA GLU A 54 13.48 2.34 17.16
C GLU A 54 12.71 2.37 15.83
N PRO A 55 11.38 2.54 15.86
CA PRO A 55 10.59 2.70 14.66
C PRO A 55 10.89 4.03 13.96
N SER A 56 10.76 4.04 12.63
CA SER A 56 10.81 5.25 11.81
C SER A 56 9.44 5.54 11.21
N ARG A 57 8.96 6.78 11.32
CA ARG A 57 7.77 7.25 10.59
C ARG A 57 8.17 7.63 9.18
N LEU A 58 7.41 7.16 8.18
CA LEU A 58 7.74 7.31 6.77
C LEU A 58 6.89 8.35 6.06
N VAL A 59 5.59 8.12 5.99
CA VAL A 59 4.62 8.99 5.30
C VAL A 59 3.35 9.11 6.14
N LYS A 60 2.67 10.26 6.01
CA LYS A 60 1.34 10.50 6.58
C LYS A 60 0.42 11.11 5.51
N GLN A 61 -0.86 11.28 5.82
CA GLN A 61 -1.78 12.01 4.96
C GLN A 61 -1.43 13.50 4.94
N ASP A 62 -0.85 13.98 3.85
CA ASP A 62 -0.45 15.38 3.66
C ASP A 62 -0.70 15.89 2.22
N GLN A 63 -1.33 15.03 1.37
CA GLN A 63 -1.76 15.40 0.03
C GLN A 63 -3.30 15.46 -0.05
N PRO A 64 -3.90 16.38 -0.85
CA PRO A 64 -5.35 16.58 -0.88
C PRO A 64 -6.18 15.33 -1.19
N TRP A 65 -5.67 14.43 -2.05
CA TRP A 65 -6.37 13.22 -2.45
C TRP A 65 -6.39 12.14 -1.35
N GLU A 66 -5.48 12.21 -0.39
CA GLU A 66 -5.34 11.18 0.66
C GLU A 66 -6.45 11.27 1.73
N GLY A 67 -7.16 12.39 1.79
CA GLY A 67 -8.25 12.58 2.75
C GLY A 67 -7.74 12.58 4.19
N GLN A 68 -8.30 11.71 5.03
CA GLN A 68 -8.04 11.70 6.47
C GLN A 68 -7.05 10.62 6.92
N LEU A 69 -6.60 9.75 6.03
CA LEU A 69 -5.74 8.61 6.40
C LEU A 69 -4.84 8.13 5.28
N VAL A 70 -3.72 7.53 5.70
CA VAL A 70 -2.92 6.60 4.90
C VAL A 70 -2.86 5.26 5.61
N GLU A 71 -2.84 4.14 4.87
CA GLU A 71 -2.88 2.79 5.42
C GLU A 71 -2.31 1.73 4.46
N ALA A 72 -2.35 0.46 4.87
CA ALA A 72 -2.05 -0.69 4.02
C ALA A 72 -0.69 -0.59 3.28
N PRO A 73 0.43 -0.43 3.98
CA PRO A 73 1.74 -0.36 3.34
C PRO A 73 2.11 -1.68 2.66
N SER A 74 2.71 -1.59 1.48
CA SER A 74 3.34 -2.72 0.79
C SER A 74 4.63 -2.22 0.14
N VAL A 75 5.75 -2.89 0.36
CA VAL A 75 7.06 -2.45 -0.15
C VAL A 75 7.60 -3.43 -1.17
N TRP A 76 8.21 -2.88 -2.22
CA TRP A 76 8.93 -3.60 -3.24
C TRP A 76 10.31 -2.96 -3.45
N GLU A 77 11.34 -3.78 -3.60
CA GLU A 77 12.68 -3.32 -3.96
C GLU A 77 12.95 -3.63 -5.43
N GLN A 78 13.31 -2.60 -6.20
CA GLN A 78 13.65 -2.71 -7.61
C GLN A 78 14.90 -1.89 -7.90
N ASP A 79 15.96 -2.56 -8.38
CA ASP A 79 17.23 -1.93 -8.77
C ASP A 79 17.83 -1.00 -7.69
N GLY A 80 17.74 -1.42 -6.42
CA GLY A 80 18.22 -0.67 -5.26
C GLY A 80 17.34 0.52 -4.84
N THR A 81 16.16 0.66 -5.44
CA THR A 81 15.13 1.62 -5.04
C THR A 81 14.02 0.89 -4.28
N PHE A 82 13.64 1.42 -3.14
CA PHE A 82 12.50 0.94 -2.36
C PHE A 82 11.25 1.71 -2.78
N HIS A 83 10.25 0.99 -3.23
CA HIS A 83 8.94 1.48 -3.64
C HIS A 83 7.92 1.15 -2.56
N LEU A 84 7.43 2.15 -1.85
CA LEU A 84 6.34 2.02 -0.89
C LEU A 84 5.03 2.32 -1.61
N PHE A 85 4.15 1.34 -1.66
CA PHE A 85 2.75 1.50 -2.03
C PHE A 85 1.94 1.60 -0.73
N TYR A 86 0.98 2.49 -0.71
CA TYR A 86 0.09 2.69 0.43
C TYR A 86 -1.31 3.06 -0.08
N SER A 87 -2.32 2.81 0.70
CA SER A 87 -3.67 3.23 0.37
C SER A 87 -4.05 4.47 1.15
N ALA A 88 -4.95 5.27 0.60
CA ALA A 88 -5.42 6.49 1.24
C ALA A 88 -6.88 6.80 0.90
N ASN A 89 -7.49 7.69 1.68
CA ASN A 89 -8.89 8.06 1.66
C ASN A 89 -9.82 6.98 2.26
N ASP A 90 -11.11 7.09 2.07
CA ASP A 90 -12.12 6.20 2.66
C ASP A 90 -12.33 4.95 1.79
N PHE A 91 -12.01 3.77 2.33
CA PHE A 91 -12.19 2.48 1.67
C PHE A 91 -13.65 2.15 1.31
N GLY A 92 -14.60 2.84 1.92
CA GLY A 92 -16.04 2.74 1.64
C GLY A 92 -16.50 3.66 0.50
N SER A 93 -15.58 4.29 -0.24
CA SER A 93 -15.88 5.24 -1.32
C SER A 93 -15.12 4.94 -2.61
N ASP A 94 -15.47 5.64 -3.67
CA ASP A 94 -14.75 5.65 -4.94
C ASP A 94 -13.45 6.46 -4.90
N ARG A 95 -13.19 7.17 -3.79
CA ARG A 95 -11.98 7.98 -3.60
C ARG A 95 -10.81 7.21 -3.02
N TYR A 96 -11.02 6.00 -2.49
CA TYR A 96 -9.94 5.13 -2.06
C TYR A 96 -9.01 4.83 -3.22
N ALA A 97 -7.70 4.98 -3.01
CA ALA A 97 -6.72 4.86 -4.07
C ALA A 97 -5.37 4.40 -3.52
N VAL A 98 -4.48 3.93 -4.40
CA VAL A 98 -3.12 3.54 -4.05
C VAL A 98 -2.16 4.65 -4.39
N GLY A 99 -1.44 5.16 -3.38
CA GLY A 99 -0.31 6.06 -3.51
C GLY A 99 1.00 5.32 -3.68
N HIS A 100 2.03 6.07 -4.06
CA HIS A 100 3.36 5.55 -4.24
C HIS A 100 4.41 6.54 -3.72
N ALA A 101 5.46 6.02 -3.11
CA ALA A 101 6.62 6.79 -2.68
C ALA A 101 7.90 5.99 -2.88
N THR A 102 9.03 6.67 -3.06
CA THR A 102 10.34 6.03 -3.29
C THR A 102 11.38 6.48 -2.27
N SER A 103 12.34 5.59 -2.01
CA SER A 103 13.51 5.85 -1.18
C SER A 103 14.69 5.00 -1.63
N SER A 104 15.90 5.44 -1.33
CA SER A 104 17.11 4.61 -1.44
C SER A 104 17.37 3.76 -0.19
N SER A 105 16.47 3.81 0.79
CA SER A 105 16.59 3.06 2.05
C SER A 105 15.23 2.53 2.49
N PRO A 106 15.15 1.29 3.01
CA PRO A 106 13.88 0.71 3.50
C PRO A 106 13.30 1.47 4.70
N VAL A 107 14.10 2.25 5.40
CA VAL A 107 13.67 3.06 6.54
C VAL A 107 13.46 4.54 6.19
N GLY A 108 13.48 4.87 4.90
CA GLY A 108 13.24 6.22 4.38
C GLY A 108 14.47 7.15 4.41
N PRO A 109 14.27 8.45 4.18
CA PRO A 109 13.00 9.11 3.91
C PRO A 109 12.40 8.71 2.56
N PHE A 110 11.08 8.60 2.51
CA PHE A 110 10.33 8.33 1.27
C PHE A 110 9.80 9.63 0.66
N VAL A 111 9.88 9.74 -0.66
CA VAL A 111 9.35 10.85 -1.44
C VAL A 111 8.12 10.37 -2.21
N LYS A 112 6.97 10.96 -1.90
CA LYS A 112 5.69 10.62 -2.53
C LYS A 112 5.58 11.12 -3.97
N THR A 113 4.88 10.38 -4.82
CA THR A 113 4.30 10.92 -6.06
C THR A 113 3.15 11.87 -5.72
N ALA A 114 2.90 12.87 -6.59
CA ALA A 114 1.84 13.85 -6.36
C ALA A 114 0.42 13.25 -6.49
N GLU A 115 0.29 12.26 -7.36
CA GLU A 115 -0.98 11.63 -7.70
C GLU A 115 -0.94 10.13 -7.35
N PRO A 116 -2.09 9.50 -7.08
CA PRO A 116 -2.16 8.06 -6.88
C PRO A 116 -1.80 7.30 -8.15
N VAL A 117 -1.20 6.13 -7.99
CA VAL A 117 -0.79 5.25 -9.10
C VAL A 117 -1.90 4.28 -9.52
N LEU A 118 -2.91 4.08 -8.67
CA LEU A 118 -4.09 3.27 -8.97
C LEU A 118 -5.31 3.93 -8.33
N MET A 119 -6.34 4.16 -9.14
CA MET A 119 -7.57 4.82 -8.72
C MET A 119 -8.80 4.22 -9.42
N SER A 120 -9.98 4.66 -9.00
CA SER A 120 -11.27 4.26 -9.59
C SER A 120 -11.34 4.53 -11.09
N ASN A 121 -12.07 3.67 -11.77
CA ASN A 121 -12.43 3.85 -13.17
C ASN A 121 -13.85 3.31 -13.45
N ALA A 122 -14.23 3.17 -14.71
CA ALA A 122 -15.56 2.72 -15.10
C ALA A 122 -15.88 1.25 -14.70
N VAL A 123 -14.89 0.44 -14.31
CA VAL A 123 -15.08 -0.99 -14.01
C VAL A 123 -14.80 -1.37 -12.57
N ALA A 124 -14.04 -0.54 -11.83
CA ALA A 124 -13.70 -0.77 -10.42
C ALA A 124 -13.67 0.55 -9.65
N ALA A 125 -14.21 0.57 -8.45
CA ALA A 125 -14.25 1.73 -7.57
C ALA A 125 -13.48 1.47 -6.28
N GLY A 126 -12.74 2.48 -5.80
CA GLY A 126 -11.99 2.43 -4.57
C GLY A 126 -10.95 1.29 -4.50
N PRO A 127 -10.03 1.17 -5.48
CA PRO A 127 -8.98 0.16 -5.43
C PRO A 127 -7.99 0.46 -4.30
N GLY A 128 -7.60 -0.56 -3.53
CA GLY A 128 -6.62 -0.38 -2.48
C GLY A 128 -6.29 -1.63 -1.68
N HIS A 129 -5.54 -1.43 -0.60
CA HIS A 129 -4.98 -2.45 0.29
C HIS A 129 -4.23 -3.52 -0.51
N CYS A 130 -3.21 -3.06 -1.23
CA CYS A 130 -2.50 -3.89 -2.19
C CYS A 130 -1.36 -4.70 -1.55
N SER A 131 -1.03 -5.80 -2.22
CA SER A 131 0.22 -6.55 -2.03
C SER A 131 0.86 -6.81 -3.38
N LEU A 132 2.19 -6.89 -3.44
CA LEU A 132 2.91 -7.18 -4.66
C LEU A 132 3.42 -8.62 -4.69
N VAL A 133 3.41 -9.22 -5.88
CA VAL A 133 3.93 -10.55 -6.12
C VAL A 133 4.60 -10.61 -7.48
N GLU A 134 5.75 -11.30 -7.55
CA GLU A 134 6.41 -11.61 -8.82
C GLU A 134 5.92 -12.96 -9.33
N LYS A 135 5.60 -13.01 -10.62
CA LYS A 135 5.33 -14.25 -11.33
C LYS A 135 5.77 -14.14 -12.80
N ASP A 136 6.56 -15.11 -13.23
CA ASP A 136 7.06 -15.23 -14.61
C ASP A 136 7.81 -13.96 -15.10
N GLY A 137 8.62 -13.35 -14.19
CA GLY A 137 9.40 -12.15 -14.48
C GLY A 137 8.58 -10.86 -14.56
N ARG A 138 7.32 -10.89 -14.15
CA ARG A 138 6.41 -9.73 -14.08
C ARG A 138 5.98 -9.48 -12.66
N VAL A 139 5.84 -8.21 -12.29
CA VAL A 139 5.32 -7.83 -10.96
C VAL A 139 3.84 -7.51 -11.06
N TRP A 140 3.08 -8.06 -10.14
CA TRP A 140 1.64 -7.93 -10.06
C TRP A 140 1.23 -7.30 -8.74
N MET A 141 0.29 -6.38 -8.81
CA MET A 141 -0.39 -5.82 -7.65
C MET A 141 -1.73 -6.53 -7.47
N VAL A 142 -1.90 -7.22 -6.35
CA VAL A 142 -3.18 -7.79 -5.90
C VAL A 142 -3.83 -6.78 -4.97
N TYR A 143 -5.08 -6.43 -5.18
CA TYR A 143 -5.79 -5.43 -4.40
C TYR A 143 -7.29 -5.74 -4.36
N HIS A 144 -8.05 -5.04 -3.52
CA HIS A 144 -9.50 -5.10 -3.57
C HIS A 144 -10.09 -3.85 -4.22
N ALA A 145 -11.29 -3.99 -4.77
CA ALA A 145 -12.13 -2.87 -5.21
C ALA A 145 -13.61 -3.24 -5.17
N TRP A 146 -14.46 -2.23 -5.15
CA TRP A 146 -15.91 -2.36 -5.32
C TRP A 146 -16.29 -2.44 -6.79
N ALA A 147 -17.44 -3.04 -7.09
CA ALA A 147 -18.14 -2.72 -8.33
C ALA A 147 -18.67 -1.27 -8.24
N PRO A 148 -18.54 -0.45 -9.32
CA PRO A 148 -18.89 0.97 -9.25
C PRO A 148 -20.35 1.26 -8.86
N ASP A 149 -21.26 0.34 -9.16
CA ASP A 149 -22.69 0.40 -8.83
C ASP A 149 -23.06 -0.26 -7.49
N ALA A 150 -22.08 -0.77 -6.73
CA ALA A 150 -22.29 -1.53 -5.52
C ALA A 150 -21.31 -1.13 -4.38
N ILE A 151 -20.87 0.13 -4.33
CA ILE A 151 -20.00 0.63 -3.26
C ILE A 151 -20.75 0.53 -1.93
N GLY A 152 -20.07 -0.06 -0.92
CA GLY A 152 -20.62 -0.26 0.42
C GLY A 152 -21.62 -1.42 0.54
N SER A 153 -21.91 -2.16 -0.54
CA SER A 153 -22.81 -3.31 -0.47
C SER A 153 -22.13 -4.53 0.18
N GLU A 154 -22.91 -5.33 0.94
CA GLU A 154 -22.40 -6.56 1.54
C GLU A 154 -22.17 -7.67 0.49
N VAL A 155 -22.92 -7.64 -0.60
CA VAL A 155 -22.88 -8.62 -1.68
C VAL A 155 -22.82 -7.90 -3.04
N PRO A 156 -21.79 -8.13 -3.85
CA PRO A 156 -20.64 -9.04 -3.70
C PRO A 156 -19.59 -8.56 -2.71
N GLY A 157 -19.68 -7.35 -2.16
CA GLY A 157 -18.64 -6.73 -1.35
C GLY A 157 -17.46 -6.23 -2.20
N ARG A 158 -16.31 -6.06 -1.55
CA ARG A 158 -15.04 -5.78 -2.24
C ARG A 158 -14.50 -7.07 -2.82
N THR A 159 -14.19 -7.08 -4.10
CA THR A 159 -13.64 -8.24 -4.81
C THR A 159 -12.15 -8.09 -5.05
N MET A 160 -11.46 -9.20 -5.25
CA MET A 160 -10.03 -9.22 -5.55
C MET A 160 -9.78 -8.87 -7.03
N TRP A 161 -8.79 -8.02 -7.25
CA TRP A 161 -8.34 -7.55 -8.56
C TRP A 161 -6.84 -7.75 -8.71
N LEU A 162 -6.37 -7.74 -9.95
CA LEU A 162 -4.97 -7.93 -10.31
C LEU A 162 -4.59 -6.95 -11.42
N SER A 163 -3.49 -6.22 -11.22
CA SER A 163 -2.92 -5.30 -12.21
C SER A 163 -1.41 -5.51 -12.32
N GLU A 164 -0.88 -5.37 -13.53
CA GLU A 164 0.57 -5.41 -13.73
C GLU A 164 1.21 -4.11 -13.27
N VAL A 165 2.38 -4.24 -12.63
CA VAL A 165 3.22 -3.12 -12.18
C VAL A 165 4.48 -3.09 -13.01
N MET A 166 4.77 -1.97 -13.63
CA MET A 166 5.98 -1.75 -14.44
C MET A 166 6.84 -0.69 -13.79
N PHE A 167 8.13 -0.96 -13.66
CA PHE A 167 9.12 -0.04 -13.12
C PHE A 167 9.97 0.49 -14.26
N GLU A 168 10.04 1.81 -14.42
CA GLU A 168 10.75 2.48 -15.50
C GLU A 168 11.56 3.67 -14.95
N GLY A 169 12.88 3.52 -14.83
CA GLY A 169 13.79 4.63 -14.46
C GLY A 169 13.46 5.32 -13.14
N GLY A 170 13.01 4.56 -12.12
CA GLY A 170 12.62 5.09 -10.80
C GLY A 170 11.16 5.55 -10.72
N SER A 171 10.42 5.56 -11.83
CA SER A 171 8.96 5.71 -11.85
C SER A 171 8.25 4.36 -11.82
N VAL A 172 6.96 4.38 -11.49
CA VAL A 172 6.11 3.20 -11.52
C VAL A 172 4.84 3.49 -12.32
N ARG A 173 4.41 2.50 -13.10
CA ARG A 173 3.11 2.49 -13.76
C ARG A 173 2.37 1.23 -13.34
N VAL A 174 1.13 1.40 -12.89
CA VAL A 174 0.21 0.30 -12.59
C VAL A 174 -0.86 0.28 -13.68
N GLU A 175 -1.09 -0.89 -14.31
CA GLU A 175 -2.17 -1.01 -15.27
C GLU A 175 -3.52 -0.72 -14.59
N PRO A 176 -4.39 0.10 -15.21
CA PRO A 176 -5.68 0.40 -14.60
C PRO A 176 -6.54 -0.86 -14.48
N PRO A 177 -7.49 -0.89 -13.51
CA PRO A 177 -8.42 -2.00 -13.37
C PRO A 177 -9.14 -2.30 -14.70
N ALA A 178 -9.12 -3.56 -15.12
CA ALA A 178 -9.81 -4.01 -16.31
C ALA A 178 -10.59 -5.30 -16.00
N ARG A 179 -11.81 -5.44 -16.54
CA ARG A 179 -12.49 -6.75 -16.53
C ARG A 179 -11.68 -7.71 -17.37
N GLU A 180 -11.56 -8.95 -16.93
CA GLU A 180 -10.93 -9.99 -17.73
C GLU A 180 -11.57 -10.02 -19.13
N VAL A 181 -10.85 -9.48 -20.11
CA VAL A 181 -11.03 -9.87 -21.49
C VAL A 181 -10.23 -11.14 -21.64
N ASP A 182 -10.91 -12.23 -21.89
CA ASP A 182 -10.44 -13.59 -22.12
C ASP A 182 -8.95 -13.67 -22.53
N ARG A 183 -8.03 -13.67 -21.56
CA ARG A 183 -6.62 -13.97 -21.76
C ARG A 183 -6.40 -15.46 -21.54
N ARG A 184 -7.16 -16.29 -22.28
CA ARG A 184 -6.76 -17.68 -22.45
C ARG A 184 -5.63 -17.73 -23.46
N PRO A 185 -4.55 -18.43 -23.13
CA PRO A 185 -3.43 -18.63 -24.05
C PRO A 185 -3.85 -19.35 -25.30
#